data_9d372e6df6a1675d22671a7cae4f37c5
#
_entry.id   9d372e6df6a1675d22671a7cae4f37c5
#
_cell.length_a   1.000
_cell.length_b   1.000
_cell.length_c   1.000
_cell.angle_alpha   90.00
_cell.angle_beta   90.00
_cell.angle_gamma   90.00
#
_symmetry.space_group_name_H-M   'P 1'
#
loop_
_entity.id
_entity.type
_entity.pdbx_description
1 polymer ?
#
loop_
_entity_poly.entity_id
_entity_poly.type
_entity_poly.pdbx_seq_one_letter_code
_entity_poly.pdbx_strand_id
1 'polypeptide(L)'
;GHSEHQTGLAVDVGGGGCDLEICFGATPFGEWLKTNAYKYGYIIRYPSGKEAETGYQYEPWHLRFVGTNTAWGIGDSNQTMDQFFGITAGGY
;
A
#
# COMPACT_ATOMS: atom_id res chain seq x y z
N GLY A 1 6.55 14.99 7.58
CA GLY A 1 5.29 14.44 7.88
C GLY A 1 5.33 13.40 8.97
N HIS A 2 4.17 12.92 9.25
CA HIS A 2 4.00 11.89 10.25
C HIS A 2 3.89 10.52 9.59
N SER A 3 4.40 9.49 10.25
CA SER A 3 4.23 8.12 9.80
C SER A 3 2.76 7.72 9.88
N GLU A 4 2.27 6.98 8.91
CA GLU A 4 0.92 6.43 8.94
C GLU A 4 0.70 5.48 10.11
N HIS A 5 1.77 4.88 10.63
CA HIS A 5 1.70 3.99 11.79
C HIS A 5 1.19 4.70 13.04
N GLN A 6 1.38 6.03 13.13
CA GLN A 6 0.89 6.82 14.26
C GLN A 6 -0.64 6.91 14.30
N THR A 7 -1.30 6.65 13.19
CA THR A 7 -2.77 6.69 13.13
C THR A 7 -3.41 5.36 13.53
N GLY A 8 -2.63 4.29 13.61
CA GLY A 8 -3.16 2.94 13.87
C GLY A 8 -3.83 2.31 12.65
N LEU A 9 -3.77 2.94 11.48
CA LEU A 9 -4.42 2.46 10.24
C LEU A 9 -3.46 1.73 9.31
N ALA A 10 -2.18 1.69 9.63
CA ALA A 10 -1.18 1.05 8.80
C ALA A 10 -0.54 -0.12 9.53
N VAL A 11 -0.21 -1.18 8.80
CA VAL A 11 0.52 -2.33 9.32
C VAL A 11 1.63 -2.70 8.35
N ASP A 12 2.75 -3.17 8.89
CA ASP A 12 3.81 -3.78 8.10
C ASP A 12 3.67 -5.29 8.22
N VAL A 13 3.79 -5.97 7.10
CA VAL A 13 3.73 -7.44 7.05
C VAL A 13 5.06 -7.97 6.53
N GLY A 14 5.37 -9.22 6.80
CA GLY A 14 6.64 -9.80 6.40
C GLY A 14 6.55 -11.30 6.20
N GLY A 15 7.67 -11.92 5.90
CA GLY A 15 7.79 -13.35 5.70
C GLY A 15 8.69 -13.68 4.53
N GLY A 16 9.03 -14.96 4.40
CA GLY A 16 9.86 -15.43 3.30
C GLY A 16 11.29 -14.89 3.34
N GLY A 17 11.75 -14.40 4.50
CA GLY A 17 13.10 -13.83 4.63
C GLY A 17 13.23 -12.41 4.10
N CYS A 18 12.12 -11.75 3.78
CA CYS A 18 12.13 -10.42 3.15
C CYS A 18 11.36 -9.38 3.99
N ASP A 19 11.63 -9.32 5.28
CA ASP A 19 10.95 -8.37 6.17
C ASP A 19 11.42 -6.94 5.86
N LEU A 20 10.46 -6.04 5.62
CA LEU A 20 10.72 -4.62 5.30
C LEU A 20 11.66 -4.44 4.12
N GLU A 21 11.59 -5.34 3.15
CA GLU A 21 12.41 -5.27 1.94
C GLU A 21 11.56 -5.46 0.69
N ILE A 22 12.03 -4.89 -0.42
CA ILE A 22 11.30 -4.94 -1.71
C ILE A 22 11.06 -6.38 -2.15
N CYS A 23 11.99 -7.30 -1.83
CA CYS A 23 11.82 -8.71 -2.21
C CYS A 23 10.56 -9.35 -1.62
N PHE A 24 9.98 -8.76 -0.57
CA PHE A 24 8.72 -9.26 -0.02
C PHE A 24 7.62 -9.32 -1.07
N GLY A 25 7.58 -8.36 -2.00
CA GLY A 25 6.58 -8.33 -3.06
C GLY A 25 6.63 -9.54 -4.00
N ALA A 26 7.77 -10.23 -4.05
CA ALA A 26 7.93 -11.45 -4.86
C ALA A 26 7.70 -12.72 -4.07
N THR A 27 7.46 -12.64 -2.76
CA THR A 27 7.13 -13.83 -1.96
C THR A 27 5.68 -14.26 -2.26
N PRO A 28 5.31 -15.54 -1.99
CA PRO A 28 3.93 -15.97 -2.17
C PRO A 28 2.91 -15.12 -1.41
N PHE A 29 3.23 -14.72 -0.19
CA PHE A 29 2.34 -13.86 0.60
C PHE A 29 2.26 -12.46 0.01
N GLY A 30 3.38 -11.88 -0.42
CA GLY A 30 3.40 -10.56 -1.06
C GLY A 30 2.58 -10.55 -2.36
N GLU A 31 2.69 -11.58 -3.17
CA GLU A 31 1.90 -11.73 -4.38
C GLU A 31 0.40 -11.86 -4.06
N TRP A 32 0.08 -12.62 -3.02
CA TRP A 32 -1.30 -12.78 -2.58
C TRP A 32 -1.90 -11.45 -2.13
N LEU A 33 -1.15 -10.66 -1.37
CA LEU A 33 -1.60 -9.35 -0.89
C LEU A 33 -1.87 -8.40 -2.04
N LYS A 34 -1.01 -8.38 -3.04
CA LYS A 34 -1.16 -7.53 -4.22
C LYS A 34 -2.51 -7.76 -4.89
N THR A 35 -2.97 -8.99 -4.90
CA THR A 35 -4.21 -9.39 -5.58
C THR A 35 -5.43 -9.33 -4.68
N ASN A 36 -5.26 -9.49 -3.36
CA ASN A 36 -6.38 -9.75 -2.45
C ASN A 36 -6.55 -8.76 -1.31
N ALA A 37 -5.55 -7.93 -0.99
CA ALA A 37 -5.62 -7.06 0.19
C ALA A 37 -6.85 -6.15 0.17
N TYR A 38 -7.22 -5.64 -1.00
CA TYR A 38 -8.37 -4.75 -1.13
C TYR A 38 -9.70 -5.39 -0.71
N LYS A 39 -9.81 -6.70 -0.82
CA LYS A 39 -11.02 -7.43 -0.42
C LYS A 39 -11.29 -7.33 1.08
N TYR A 40 -10.25 -7.00 1.85
CA TYR A 40 -10.32 -6.87 3.30
C TYR A 40 -10.20 -5.42 3.76
N GLY A 41 -10.27 -4.48 2.82
CA GLY A 41 -10.23 -3.05 3.13
C GLY A 41 -8.82 -2.47 3.20
N TYR A 42 -7.80 -3.22 2.77
CA TYR A 42 -6.41 -2.78 2.77
C TYR A 42 -5.90 -2.53 1.36
N ILE A 43 -4.93 -1.64 1.25
CA ILE A 43 -4.20 -1.41 0.01
C ILE A 43 -2.71 -1.47 0.28
N ILE A 44 -1.93 -1.76 -0.76
CA ILE A 44 -0.49 -1.53 -0.72
C ILE A 44 -0.32 -0.04 -0.92
N ARG A 45 0.13 0.65 0.13
CA ARG A 45 0.12 2.12 0.17
C ARG A 45 1.06 2.74 -0.86
N TYR A 46 2.21 2.13 -1.08
CA TYR A 46 3.25 2.65 -1.98
C TYR A 46 3.61 1.59 -3.02
N PRO A 47 2.79 1.45 -4.08
CA PRO A 47 3.00 0.40 -5.08
C PRO A 47 4.14 0.70 -6.03
N SER A 48 4.61 -0.34 -6.71
CA SER A 48 5.68 -0.23 -7.69
C SER A 48 5.24 0.62 -8.89
N GLY A 49 6.15 1.45 -9.38
CA GLY A 49 5.90 2.29 -10.55
C GLY A 49 5.10 3.54 -10.27
N LYS A 50 4.81 3.84 -9.01
CA LYS A 50 3.99 5.00 -8.62
C LYS A 50 4.74 5.94 -7.68
N GLU A 51 6.07 5.88 -7.68
CA GLU A 51 6.90 6.66 -6.74
C GLU A 51 6.70 8.17 -6.90
N ALA A 52 6.48 8.63 -8.13
CA ALA A 52 6.24 10.05 -8.39
C ALA A 52 4.91 10.52 -7.79
N GLU A 53 3.90 9.68 -7.76
CA GLU A 53 2.58 10.00 -7.25
C GLU A 53 2.53 9.96 -5.72
N THR A 54 3.27 9.03 -5.11
CA THR A 54 3.24 8.86 -3.65
C THR A 54 4.31 9.67 -2.92
N GLY A 55 5.43 9.93 -3.58
CA GLY A 55 6.61 10.53 -2.95
C GLY A 55 7.43 9.53 -2.15
N TYR A 56 7.11 8.24 -2.24
CA TYR A 56 7.80 7.16 -1.51
C TYR A 56 8.23 6.06 -2.47
N GLN A 57 9.26 5.31 -2.06
CA GLN A 57 9.69 4.13 -2.79
C GLN A 57 8.63 3.03 -2.67
N TYR A 58 8.72 2.04 -3.55
CA TYR A 58 7.88 0.85 -3.49
C TYR A 58 8.07 0.13 -2.15
N GLU A 59 6.95 -0.08 -1.44
CA GLU A 59 6.95 -0.77 -0.14
C GLU A 59 5.86 -1.83 -0.14
N PRO A 60 6.15 -3.04 -0.63
CA PRO A 60 5.15 -4.10 -0.71
C PRO A 60 4.65 -4.59 0.66
N TRP A 61 5.38 -4.29 1.73
CA TRP A 61 5.05 -4.71 3.09
C TRP A 61 4.11 -3.73 3.80
N HIS A 62 3.97 -2.51 3.30
CA HIS A 62 3.22 -1.43 3.98
C HIS A 62 1.79 -1.41 3.50
N LEU A 63 0.87 -1.84 4.36
CA LEU A 63 -0.55 -1.84 4.07
C LEU A 63 -1.25 -0.72 4.83
N ARG A 64 -2.18 -0.05 4.17
CA ARG A 64 -3.03 0.95 4.78
C ARG A 64 -4.47 0.47 4.77
N PHE A 65 -5.13 0.53 5.93
CA PHE A 65 -6.56 0.27 6.00
C PHE A 65 -7.32 1.51 5.53
N VAL A 66 -8.17 1.35 4.53
CA VAL A 66 -8.98 2.44 3.99
C VAL A 66 -10.47 2.08 3.95
N GLY A 67 -10.83 0.88 4.41
CA GLY A 67 -12.19 0.36 4.33
C GLY A 67 -12.45 -0.32 2.99
N THR A 68 -13.42 -1.23 2.96
CA THR A 68 -13.65 -2.07 1.79
C THR A 68 -14.10 -1.28 0.57
N ASN A 69 -15.02 -0.33 0.71
CA ASN A 69 -15.51 0.44 -0.43
C ASN A 69 -14.39 1.25 -1.10
N THR A 70 -13.58 1.94 -0.30
CA THR A 70 -12.46 2.74 -0.82
C THR A 70 -11.39 1.83 -1.42
N ALA A 71 -11.09 0.70 -0.77
CA ALA A 71 -10.08 -0.22 -1.28
C ALA A 71 -10.48 -0.81 -2.64
N TRP A 72 -11.75 -1.15 -2.82
CA TRP A 72 -12.26 -1.62 -4.11
C TRP A 72 -12.15 -0.52 -5.18
N GLY A 73 -12.48 0.73 -4.84
CA GLY A 73 -12.37 1.85 -5.77
C GLY A 73 -10.94 2.08 -6.22
N ILE A 74 -9.99 2.03 -5.29
CA ILE A 74 -8.56 2.18 -5.60
C ILE A 74 -8.08 1.00 -6.46
N GLY A 75 -8.47 -0.22 -6.11
CA GLY A 75 -8.08 -1.42 -6.84
C GLY A 75 -8.59 -1.42 -8.27
N ASP A 76 -9.87 -1.11 -8.47
CA ASP A 76 -10.50 -1.10 -9.80
C ASP A 76 -9.91 -0.03 -10.70
N SER A 77 -9.59 1.14 -10.16
CA SER A 77 -9.07 2.25 -10.94
C SER A 77 -7.57 2.17 -11.21
N ASN A 78 -6.88 1.22 -10.57
CA ASN A 78 -5.43 1.08 -10.64
C ASN A 78 -4.70 2.37 -10.24
N GLN A 79 -5.25 3.08 -9.27
CA GLN A 79 -4.68 4.31 -8.74
C GLN A 79 -3.97 4.06 -7.42
N THR A 80 -3.12 5.01 -7.02
CA THR A 80 -2.61 5.06 -5.65
C THR A 80 -3.67 5.71 -4.76
N MET A 81 -3.50 5.59 -3.44
CA MET A 81 -4.35 6.32 -2.50
C MET A 81 -4.23 7.83 -2.76
N ASP A 82 -3.03 8.30 -3.08
CA ASP A 82 -2.79 9.71 -3.39
C ASP A 82 -3.59 10.17 -4.61
N GLN A 83 -3.55 9.38 -5.67
CA GLN A 83 -4.30 9.71 -6.89
C GLN A 83 -5.80 9.65 -6.65
N PHE A 84 -6.27 8.64 -5.91
CA PHE A 84 -7.69 8.47 -5.65
C PHE A 84 -8.28 9.64 -4.86
N PHE A 85 -7.54 10.16 -3.87
CA PHE A 85 -7.98 11.29 -3.06
C PHE A 85 -7.50 12.64 -3.58
N GLY A 86 -6.70 12.68 -4.66
CA GLY A 86 -6.16 13.92 -5.19
C GLY A 86 -5.11 14.56 -4.31
N ILE A 87 -4.37 13.77 -3.55
CA ILE A 87 -3.34 14.27 -2.64
C ILE A 87 -2.03 14.47 -3.42
N THR A 88 -1.37 15.60 -3.17
CA THR A 88 -0.04 15.86 -3.74
C THR A 88 0.99 14.92 -3.10
N ALA A 89 1.94 14.42 -3.89
CA ALA A 89 2.99 13.54 -3.40
C ALA A 89 3.66 14.08 -2.15
N GLY A 90 3.73 13.25 -1.10
CA GLY A 90 4.35 13.63 0.17
C GLY A 90 3.54 14.60 1.00
N GLY A 91 2.33 14.91 0.64
CA GLY A 91 1.50 15.95 1.23
C GLY A 91 0.60 15.53 2.39
N TYR A 92 1.06 14.66 3.26
CA TYR A 92 0.26 14.31 4.46
C TYR A 92 0.88 14.75 5.73
#